data_027d398d693ee1b6b1b16152060cbdbc
#
_entry.id   027d398d693ee1b6b1b16152060cbdbc
#
_cell.length_a   1.000
_cell.length_b   1.000
_cell.length_c   1.000
_cell.angle_alpha   90.00
_cell.angle_beta   90.00
_cell.angle_gamma   90.00
#
_symmetry.space_group_name_H-M   'P 1'
#
loop_
_entity.id
_entity.type
_entity.pdbx_description
1 polymer ?
#
loop_
_entity_poly.entity_id
_entity_poly.type
_entity_poly.pdbx_seq_one_letter_code
_entity_poly.pdbx_strand_id
1 'polypeptide(L)'
;MEHSDLATLYFGVGDSPFGPWCIAWDNLGLVYSNMMLGDQERHIRELKKIFSLTACTTNNEQAAEYLEVYFQSMHPPLNAHILATPFQALVWQQTCHIPFGETISYKQLGNNINCNSPRAVGQALASNPIAFLIPCHRVIHMSGELGNYSMAKQSLTLNQRKQIKSNIIQWERQQTNT
;
A
#
# COMPACT_ATOMS: atom_id res chain seq x y z
N MET A 1 34.66 -13.81 -10.26
CA MET A 1 33.23 -14.21 -10.33
C MET A 1 32.60 -13.65 -9.08
N GLU A 2 32.06 -12.47 -9.23
CA GLU A 2 31.37 -11.77 -8.14
C GLU A 2 30.06 -12.50 -7.88
N HIS A 3 29.90 -12.98 -6.64
CA HIS A 3 28.61 -13.40 -6.15
C HIS A 3 27.69 -12.18 -6.21
N SER A 4 26.71 -12.19 -7.11
CA SER A 4 25.62 -11.24 -7.08
C SER A 4 24.98 -11.32 -5.69
N ASP A 5 25.14 -10.25 -4.89
CA ASP A 5 24.39 -10.04 -3.65
C ASP A 5 22.91 -10.09 -4.00
N LEU A 6 22.32 -11.26 -3.84
CA LEU A 6 20.86 -11.40 -3.81
C LEU A 6 20.42 -10.60 -2.60
N ALA A 7 19.82 -9.45 -2.86
CA ALA A 7 19.33 -8.57 -1.82
C ALA A 7 18.44 -9.40 -0.86
N THR A 8 18.85 -9.47 0.41
CA THR A 8 18.09 -10.18 1.42
C THR A 8 16.78 -9.43 1.62
N LEU A 9 15.66 -10.13 1.41
CA LEU A 9 14.35 -9.58 1.71
C LEU A 9 13.99 -9.92 3.16
N TYR A 10 13.60 -8.91 3.90
CA TYR A 10 13.02 -9.02 5.22
C TYR A 10 11.52 -8.86 5.15
N PHE A 11 10.79 -9.55 6.01
CA PHE A 11 9.36 -9.32 6.19
C PHE A 11 8.98 -9.53 7.65
N GLY A 12 7.89 -8.91 8.05
CA GLY A 12 7.33 -9.12 9.38
C GLY A 12 5.89 -8.65 9.47
N VAL A 13 5.29 -9.01 10.58
CA VAL A 13 3.91 -8.68 10.93
C VAL A 13 3.92 -7.89 12.23
N GLY A 14 3.12 -6.86 12.29
CA GLY A 14 2.87 -6.07 13.50
C GLY A 14 1.45 -5.54 13.52
N ASP A 15 1.11 -4.79 14.56
CA ASP A 15 -0.20 -4.21 14.74
C ASP A 15 -0.37 -2.90 13.97
N SER A 16 -1.61 -2.62 13.59
CA SER A 16 -2.02 -1.35 12.99
C SER A 16 -3.38 -0.93 13.54
N PRO A 17 -3.81 0.33 13.33
CA PRO A 17 -5.16 0.77 13.69
C PRO A 17 -6.30 -0.06 13.05
N PHE A 18 -5.97 -0.87 12.05
CA PHE A 18 -6.93 -1.66 11.27
C PHE A 18 -6.79 -3.18 11.48
N GLY A 19 -5.92 -3.62 12.40
CA GLY A 19 -5.58 -5.01 12.66
C GLY A 19 -4.19 -5.40 12.19
N PRO A 20 -3.86 -6.70 12.14
CA PRO A 20 -2.53 -7.17 11.76
C PRO A 20 -2.12 -6.68 10.38
N TRP A 21 -0.89 -6.21 10.27
CA TRP A 21 -0.33 -5.64 9.05
C TRP A 21 1.02 -6.26 8.72
N CYS A 22 1.21 -6.64 7.47
CA CYS A 22 2.47 -7.19 6.99
C CYS A 22 3.21 -6.17 6.16
N ILE A 23 4.50 -6.05 6.40
CA ILE A 23 5.42 -5.29 5.55
C ILE A 23 6.58 -6.19 5.12
N ALA A 24 7.16 -5.87 3.96
CA ALA A 24 8.42 -6.45 3.53
C ALA A 24 9.34 -5.32 3.00
N TRP A 25 10.63 -5.47 3.23
CA TRP A 25 11.65 -4.47 2.89
C TRP A 25 12.98 -5.13 2.54
N ASP A 26 13.82 -4.38 1.84
CA ASP A 26 15.22 -4.68 1.59
C ASP A 26 16.10 -3.50 2.07
N ASN A 27 17.37 -3.50 1.69
CA ASN A 27 18.32 -2.44 2.04
C ASN A 27 18.02 -1.08 1.37
N LEU A 28 17.10 -1.02 0.41
CA LEU A 28 16.73 0.21 -0.31
C LEU A 28 15.40 0.79 0.16
N GLY A 29 14.52 -0.03 0.74
CA GLY A 29 13.24 0.46 1.25
C GLY A 29 12.14 -0.61 1.32
N LEU A 30 10.91 -0.14 1.52
CA LEU A 30 9.73 -1.00 1.52
C LEU A 30 9.42 -1.50 0.11
N VAL A 31 9.21 -2.80 0.00
CA VAL A 31 8.80 -3.46 -1.25
C VAL A 31 7.35 -3.93 -1.21
N TYR A 32 6.78 -4.06 -0.02
CA TYR A 32 5.40 -4.50 0.19
C TYR A 32 4.83 -3.98 1.51
N SER A 33 3.55 -3.64 1.50
CA SER A 33 2.79 -3.27 2.70
C SER A 33 1.31 -3.59 2.50
N ASN A 34 0.74 -4.40 3.37
CA ASN A 34 -0.67 -4.75 3.26
C ASN A 34 -1.26 -5.25 4.59
N MET A 35 -2.57 -5.06 4.77
CA MET A 35 -3.32 -5.64 5.88
C MET A 35 -3.36 -7.17 5.76
N MET A 36 -3.18 -7.86 6.86
CA MET A 36 -3.33 -9.30 6.94
C MET A 36 -4.73 -9.66 7.40
N LEU A 37 -5.49 -10.31 6.52
CA LEU A 37 -6.85 -10.71 6.78
C LEU A 37 -6.98 -12.23 6.63
N GLY A 38 -7.49 -12.88 7.67
CA GLY A 38 -7.69 -14.32 7.68
C GLY A 38 -6.42 -15.11 8.01
N ASP A 39 -6.14 -16.18 7.25
CA ASP A 39 -5.01 -17.07 7.48
C ASP A 39 -3.66 -16.37 7.19
N GLN A 40 -2.94 -16.01 8.26
CA GLN A 40 -1.65 -15.33 8.19
C GLN A 40 -0.59 -16.20 7.47
N GLU A 41 -0.57 -17.49 7.71
CA GLU A 41 0.39 -18.40 7.07
C GLU A 41 0.18 -18.45 5.55
N ARG A 42 -1.08 -18.45 5.11
CA ARG A 42 -1.41 -18.37 3.69
C ARG A 42 -0.89 -17.07 3.07
N HIS A 43 -1.07 -15.94 3.73
CA HIS A 43 -0.58 -14.63 3.29
C HIS A 43 0.96 -14.62 3.13
N ILE A 44 1.67 -15.16 4.12
CA ILE A 44 3.13 -15.28 4.08
C ILE A 44 3.58 -16.21 2.95
N ARG A 45 2.88 -17.34 2.73
CA ARG A 45 3.17 -18.24 1.60
C ARG A 45 2.98 -17.54 0.24
N GLU A 46 1.95 -16.73 0.10
CA GLU A 46 1.69 -15.95 -1.13
C GLU A 46 2.75 -14.88 -1.35
N LEU A 47 3.17 -14.16 -0.30
CA LEU A 47 4.29 -13.22 -0.36
C LEU A 47 5.58 -13.88 -0.85
N LYS A 48 5.95 -15.01 -0.27
CA LYS A 48 7.14 -15.77 -0.68
C LYS A 48 7.08 -16.17 -2.16
N LYS A 49 5.90 -16.49 -2.68
CA LYS A 49 5.70 -16.79 -4.12
C LYS A 49 5.85 -15.54 -5.01
N ILE A 50 5.26 -14.41 -4.59
CA ILE A 50 5.31 -13.15 -5.36
C ILE A 50 6.75 -12.69 -5.56
N PHE A 51 7.57 -12.80 -4.53
CA PHE A 51 8.96 -12.37 -4.58
C PHE A 51 9.93 -13.45 -5.08
N SER A 52 9.45 -14.66 -5.43
CA SER A 52 10.26 -15.80 -5.93
C SER A 52 11.50 -16.08 -5.07
N LEU A 53 11.41 -15.91 -3.74
CA LEU A 53 12.56 -15.76 -2.88
C LEU A 53 13.05 -17.08 -2.33
N THR A 54 14.34 -17.33 -2.56
CA THR A 54 15.14 -18.35 -1.88
C THR A 54 15.64 -17.89 -0.49
N ALA A 55 15.76 -16.57 -0.26
CA ALA A 55 16.22 -16.00 0.99
C ALA A 55 15.26 -14.90 1.49
N CYS A 56 14.38 -15.27 2.42
CA CYS A 56 13.46 -14.33 3.05
C CYS A 56 13.55 -14.50 4.57
N THR A 57 13.93 -13.46 5.28
CA THR A 57 14.14 -13.48 6.73
C THR A 57 12.95 -12.82 7.43
N THR A 58 12.39 -13.51 8.43
CA THR A 58 11.32 -12.94 9.26
C THR A 58 11.94 -12.08 10.36
N ASN A 59 11.44 -10.83 10.48
CA ASN A 59 11.83 -9.91 11.55
C ASN A 59 10.60 -9.11 12.01
N ASN A 60 9.83 -9.66 12.95
CA ASN A 60 8.62 -9.01 13.45
C ASN A 60 8.91 -7.79 14.34
N GLU A 61 10.05 -7.77 15.04
CA GLU A 61 10.45 -6.65 15.88
C GLU A 61 10.67 -5.40 15.03
N GLN A 62 11.50 -5.51 13.99
CA GLN A 62 11.74 -4.42 13.05
C GLN A 62 10.47 -4.02 12.29
N ALA A 63 9.60 -5.00 11.96
CA ALA A 63 8.31 -4.71 11.33
C ALA A 63 7.41 -3.87 12.24
N ALA A 64 7.38 -4.17 13.54
CA ALA A 64 6.60 -3.41 14.53
C ALA A 64 7.10 -1.96 14.62
N GLU A 65 8.42 -1.75 14.67
CA GLU A 65 9.02 -0.40 14.66
C GLU A 65 8.64 0.39 13.39
N TYR A 66 8.75 -0.24 12.22
CA TYR A 66 8.34 0.40 10.96
C TYR A 66 6.86 0.75 10.93
N LEU A 67 5.98 -0.14 11.43
CA LEU A 67 4.55 0.09 11.45
C LEU A 67 4.16 1.18 12.45
N GLU A 68 4.85 1.27 13.58
CA GLU A 68 4.66 2.35 14.54
C GLU A 68 4.92 3.71 13.87
N VAL A 69 6.10 3.89 13.27
CA VAL A 69 6.44 5.11 12.50
C VAL A 69 5.45 5.37 11.36
N TYR A 70 5.04 4.30 10.67
CA TYR A 70 4.16 4.35 9.51
C TYR A 70 2.77 4.89 9.81
N PHE A 71 2.20 4.50 10.98
CA PHE A 71 0.86 4.91 11.37
C PHE A 71 0.82 6.11 12.31
N GLN A 72 1.92 6.46 12.99
CA GLN A 72 2.00 7.65 13.82
C GLN A 72 2.31 8.91 13.01
N SER A 73 2.97 8.79 11.87
CA SER A 73 3.34 9.93 11.03
C SER A 73 2.36 10.12 9.87
N MET A 74 1.87 11.33 9.69
CA MET A 74 1.10 11.69 8.48
C MET A 74 1.93 11.56 7.19
N HIS A 75 3.24 11.64 7.31
CA HIS A 75 4.22 11.50 6.24
C HIS A 75 5.39 10.64 6.73
N PRO A 76 5.23 9.32 6.78
CA PRO A 76 6.29 8.45 7.28
C PRO A 76 7.57 8.62 6.43
N PRO A 77 8.74 8.81 7.06
CA PRO A 77 10.01 8.97 6.35
C PRO A 77 10.53 7.62 5.89
N LEU A 78 9.73 6.89 5.14
CA LEU A 78 10.04 5.56 4.62
C LEU A 78 10.18 5.60 3.11
N ASN A 79 11.27 5.03 2.61
CA ASN A 79 11.48 4.87 1.19
C ASN A 79 10.71 3.67 0.66
N ALA A 80 10.22 3.77 -0.58
CA ALA A 80 9.65 2.65 -1.31
C ALA A 80 10.65 2.18 -2.37
N HIS A 81 10.90 0.87 -2.42
CA HIS A 81 11.70 0.23 -3.46
C HIS A 81 10.81 -0.77 -4.22
N ILE A 82 10.22 -0.32 -5.32
CA ILE A 82 9.24 -1.10 -6.08
C ILE A 82 9.52 -1.01 -7.59
N LEU A 83 9.31 -2.14 -8.25
CA LEU A 83 9.29 -2.17 -9.71
C LEU A 83 7.96 -1.61 -10.22
N ALA A 84 8.04 -0.63 -11.11
CA ALA A 84 6.88 0.03 -11.67
C ALA A 84 7.09 0.35 -13.16
N THR A 85 6.02 0.30 -13.94
CA THR A 85 6.05 0.94 -15.26
C THR A 85 6.12 2.46 -15.09
N PRO A 86 6.61 3.22 -16.09
CA PRO A 86 6.64 4.69 -16.02
C PRO A 86 5.28 5.30 -15.68
N PHE A 87 4.19 4.74 -16.20
CA PHE A 87 2.85 5.21 -15.92
C PHE A 87 2.41 4.90 -14.48
N GLN A 88 2.70 3.71 -13.95
CA GLN A 88 2.41 3.36 -12.56
C GLN A 88 3.18 4.28 -11.60
N ALA A 89 4.47 4.49 -11.84
CA ALA A 89 5.30 5.38 -11.03
C ALA A 89 4.72 6.81 -10.99
N LEU A 90 4.34 7.34 -12.16
CA LEU A 90 3.72 8.67 -12.26
C LEU A 90 2.40 8.76 -11.47
N VAL A 91 1.51 7.77 -11.61
CA VAL A 91 0.24 7.71 -10.87
C VAL A 91 0.51 7.63 -9.37
N TRP A 92 1.43 6.78 -8.92
CA TRP A 92 1.72 6.60 -7.50
C TRP A 92 2.38 7.83 -6.88
N GLN A 93 3.34 8.45 -7.57
CA GLN A 93 3.95 9.71 -7.12
C GLN A 93 2.88 10.80 -6.97
N GLN A 94 2.01 10.97 -7.96
CA GLN A 94 0.94 11.96 -7.87
C GLN A 94 -0.07 11.64 -6.77
N THR A 95 -0.32 10.35 -6.49
CA THR A 95 -1.18 9.93 -5.38
C THR A 95 -0.60 10.32 -4.01
N CYS A 96 0.72 10.26 -3.84
CA CYS A 96 1.39 10.68 -2.60
C CYS A 96 1.28 12.18 -2.32
N HIS A 97 0.94 13.02 -3.32
CA HIS A 97 0.68 14.44 -3.10
C HIS A 97 -0.72 14.76 -2.56
N ILE A 98 -1.61 13.76 -2.49
CA ILE A 98 -2.94 13.98 -1.90
C ILE A 98 -2.77 14.13 -0.38
N PRO A 99 -3.19 15.26 0.22
CA PRO A 99 -3.03 15.48 1.65
C PRO A 99 -3.70 14.39 2.50
N PHE A 100 -3.16 14.18 3.69
CA PHE A 100 -3.72 13.26 4.68
C PHE A 100 -5.15 13.68 5.05
N GLY A 101 -6.07 12.72 5.08
CA GLY A 101 -7.49 12.97 5.34
C GLY A 101 -8.30 13.50 4.16
N GLU A 102 -7.65 13.90 3.06
CA GLU A 102 -8.32 14.39 1.85
C GLU A 102 -8.54 13.27 0.82
N THR A 103 -9.46 13.52 -0.09
CA THR A 103 -9.75 12.61 -1.20
C THR A 103 -9.90 13.36 -2.50
N ILE A 104 -9.43 12.77 -3.61
CA ILE A 104 -9.67 13.29 -4.96
C ILE A 104 -10.29 12.20 -5.85
N SER A 105 -10.89 12.61 -6.97
CA SER A 105 -11.45 11.64 -7.90
C SER A 105 -10.38 11.04 -8.82
N TYR A 106 -10.61 9.81 -9.33
CA TYR A 106 -9.78 9.21 -10.39
C TYR A 106 -9.59 10.15 -11.58
N LYS A 107 -10.62 10.95 -11.91
CA LYS A 107 -10.55 11.93 -12.99
C LYS A 107 -9.61 13.08 -12.67
N GLN A 108 -9.70 13.65 -11.46
CA GLN A 108 -8.78 14.71 -11.02
C GLN A 108 -7.33 14.23 -10.99
N LEU A 109 -7.08 13.02 -10.42
CA LEU A 109 -5.75 12.43 -10.44
C LEU A 109 -5.23 12.23 -11.88
N GLY A 110 -6.09 11.76 -12.79
CA GLY A 110 -5.76 11.64 -14.21
C GLY A 110 -5.40 12.99 -14.84
N ASN A 111 -6.20 14.03 -14.60
CA ASN A 111 -5.93 15.36 -15.12
C ASN A 111 -4.56 15.91 -14.67
N ASN A 112 -4.17 15.65 -13.41
CA ASN A 112 -2.87 16.10 -12.86
C ASN A 112 -1.66 15.48 -13.58
N ILE A 113 -1.86 14.35 -14.26
CA ILE A 113 -0.82 13.64 -15.01
C ILE A 113 -1.08 13.59 -16.53
N ASN A 114 -1.96 14.45 -17.03
CA ASN A 114 -2.38 14.50 -18.43
C ASN A 114 -2.93 13.16 -18.98
N CYS A 115 -3.61 12.38 -18.13
CA CYS A 115 -4.26 11.13 -18.48
C CYS A 115 -5.78 11.26 -18.47
N ASN A 116 -6.41 11.17 -19.65
CA ASN A 116 -7.86 11.28 -19.82
C ASN A 116 -8.63 9.98 -19.49
N SER A 117 -7.96 8.93 -18.99
CA SER A 117 -8.57 7.64 -18.69
C SER A 117 -8.59 7.34 -17.19
N PRO A 118 -9.69 7.64 -16.47
CA PRO A 118 -9.85 7.25 -15.07
C PRO A 118 -9.70 5.74 -14.83
N ARG A 119 -10.03 4.93 -15.85
CA ARG A 119 -9.87 3.48 -15.81
C ARG A 119 -8.39 3.08 -15.76
N ALA A 120 -7.55 3.70 -16.59
CA ALA A 120 -6.10 3.44 -16.59
C ALA A 120 -5.48 3.85 -15.24
N VAL A 121 -5.86 5.00 -14.68
CA VAL A 121 -5.47 5.43 -13.34
C VAL A 121 -5.89 4.41 -12.29
N GLY A 122 -7.14 3.93 -12.34
CA GLY A 122 -7.64 2.91 -11.43
C GLY A 122 -6.88 1.59 -11.53
N GLN A 123 -6.48 1.16 -12.72
CA GLN A 123 -5.65 -0.03 -12.91
C GLN A 123 -4.24 0.13 -12.32
N ALA A 124 -3.60 1.29 -12.52
CA ALA A 124 -2.31 1.59 -11.92
C ALA A 124 -2.38 1.60 -10.38
N LEU A 125 -3.41 2.23 -9.81
CA LEU A 125 -3.64 2.20 -8.36
C LEU A 125 -3.93 0.78 -7.84
N ALA A 126 -4.61 -0.05 -8.64
CA ALA A 126 -4.90 -1.43 -8.28
C ALA A 126 -3.66 -2.35 -8.25
N SER A 127 -2.56 -1.92 -8.83
CA SER A 127 -1.26 -2.61 -8.83
C SER A 127 -0.34 -2.15 -7.71
N ASN A 128 -0.76 -1.19 -6.88
CA ASN A 128 0.03 -0.68 -5.77
C ASN A 128 0.39 -1.80 -4.77
N PRO A 129 1.69 -2.09 -4.56
CA PRO A 129 2.13 -3.11 -3.63
C PRO A 129 2.33 -2.60 -2.21
N ILE A 130 2.37 -1.27 -2.00
CA ILE A 130 2.65 -0.64 -0.71
C ILE A 130 1.43 0.16 -0.29
N ALA A 131 0.45 -0.56 0.24
CA ALA A 131 -0.76 0.06 0.75
C ALA A 131 -0.45 1.06 1.88
N PHE A 132 -1.22 2.10 2.00
CA PHE A 132 -1.11 3.22 2.93
C PHE A 132 0.03 4.20 2.58
N LEU A 133 1.28 3.78 2.40
CA LEU A 133 2.39 4.67 2.00
C LEU A 133 2.12 5.29 0.63
N ILE A 134 1.65 4.48 -0.34
CA ILE A 134 1.05 5.01 -1.56
C ILE A 134 -0.46 5.03 -1.31
N PRO A 135 -1.06 6.20 -0.99
CA PRO A 135 -2.38 6.29 -0.40
C PRO A 135 -3.51 6.15 -1.43
N CYS A 136 -3.55 5.01 -2.13
CA CYS A 136 -4.58 4.74 -3.14
C CYS A 136 -6.00 4.73 -2.57
N HIS A 137 -6.17 4.64 -1.25
CA HIS A 137 -7.45 4.82 -0.58
C HIS A 137 -8.00 6.24 -0.69
N ARG A 138 -7.15 7.28 -0.86
CA ARG A 138 -7.56 8.69 -1.03
C ARG A 138 -8.13 8.98 -2.42
N VAL A 139 -8.16 7.99 -3.34
CA VAL A 139 -8.72 8.20 -4.70
C VAL A 139 -10.08 7.50 -4.81
N ILE A 140 -11.14 8.28 -5.09
CA ILE A 140 -12.55 7.85 -5.11
C ILE A 140 -13.20 8.14 -6.46
N HIS A 141 -14.45 7.71 -6.67
CA HIS A 141 -15.23 8.12 -7.83
C HIS A 141 -15.67 9.59 -7.73
N MET A 142 -15.92 10.20 -8.87
CA MET A 142 -16.40 11.59 -8.95
C MET A 142 -17.80 11.79 -8.31
N SER A 143 -18.59 10.70 -8.23
CA SER A 143 -19.86 10.66 -7.51
C SER A 143 -19.70 10.65 -5.97
N GLY A 144 -18.47 10.55 -5.45
CA GLY A 144 -18.19 10.33 -4.03
C GLY A 144 -18.20 8.85 -3.62
N GLU A 145 -18.59 7.94 -4.52
CA GLU A 145 -18.55 6.51 -4.23
C GLU A 145 -17.13 6.00 -4.08
N LEU A 146 -16.96 5.06 -3.16
CA LEU A 146 -15.69 4.37 -2.98
C LEU A 146 -15.48 3.36 -4.13
N GLY A 147 -14.43 3.59 -4.90
CA GLY A 147 -13.97 2.60 -5.88
C GLY A 147 -13.45 1.32 -5.21
N ASN A 148 -13.13 0.34 -6.03
CA ASN A 148 -12.54 -0.89 -5.55
C ASN A 148 -11.22 -0.62 -4.83
N TYR A 149 -11.03 -1.27 -3.68
CA TYR A 149 -9.77 -1.25 -2.97
C TYR A 149 -9.00 -2.53 -3.28
N SER A 150 -7.74 -2.40 -3.68
CA SER A 150 -6.96 -3.56 -4.17
C SER A 150 -6.40 -4.44 -3.07
N MET A 151 -6.47 -3.99 -1.82
CA MET A 151 -6.03 -4.78 -0.67
C MET A 151 -6.78 -6.10 -0.56
N ALA A 152 -6.06 -7.16 -0.23
CA ALA A 152 -6.61 -8.49 0.08
C ALA A 152 -7.66 -8.99 -0.94
N LYS A 153 -7.45 -8.75 -2.23
CA LYS A 153 -8.37 -9.12 -3.31
C LYS A 153 -8.81 -10.59 -3.28
N GLN A 154 -7.94 -11.46 -2.80
CA GLN A 154 -8.16 -12.90 -2.80
C GLN A 154 -8.95 -13.39 -1.57
N SER A 155 -9.00 -12.59 -0.50
CA SER A 155 -9.58 -12.99 0.79
C SER A 155 -10.87 -12.25 1.14
N LEU A 156 -11.19 -11.14 0.46
CA LEU A 156 -12.32 -10.27 0.80
C LEU A 156 -13.29 -10.04 -0.35
N THR A 157 -14.58 -9.95 0.01
CA THR A 157 -15.63 -9.47 -0.87
C THR A 157 -15.42 -8.00 -1.23
N LEU A 158 -16.06 -7.55 -2.31
CA LEU A 158 -16.02 -6.16 -2.73
C LEU A 158 -16.50 -5.19 -1.63
N ASN A 159 -17.58 -5.55 -0.91
CA ASN A 159 -18.14 -4.72 0.15
C ASN A 159 -17.17 -4.59 1.33
N GLN A 160 -16.52 -5.68 1.74
CA GLN A 160 -15.52 -5.64 2.81
C GLN A 160 -14.33 -4.74 2.43
N ARG A 161 -13.85 -4.80 1.18
CA ARG A 161 -12.77 -3.93 0.70
C ARG A 161 -13.17 -2.46 0.66
N LYS A 162 -14.40 -2.14 0.26
CA LYS A 162 -14.95 -0.77 0.33
C LYS A 162 -15.05 -0.29 1.78
N GLN A 163 -15.45 -1.15 2.71
CA GLN A 163 -15.54 -0.81 4.13
C GLN A 163 -14.16 -0.49 4.71
N ILE A 164 -13.14 -1.29 4.39
CA ILE A 164 -11.76 -1.01 4.83
C ILE A 164 -11.28 0.34 4.28
N LYS A 165 -11.51 0.60 3.00
CA LYS A 165 -11.17 1.89 2.39
C LYS A 165 -11.86 3.05 3.11
N SER A 166 -13.14 2.91 3.43
CA SER A 166 -13.91 3.90 4.20
C SER A 166 -13.31 4.12 5.59
N ASN A 167 -12.98 3.04 6.30
CA ASN A 167 -12.42 3.11 7.65
C ASN A 167 -11.07 3.84 7.66
N ILE A 168 -10.21 3.59 6.68
CA ILE A 168 -8.91 4.27 6.56
C ILE A 168 -9.11 5.78 6.34
N ILE A 169 -10.00 6.16 5.41
CA ILE A 169 -10.30 7.58 5.13
C ILE A 169 -10.87 8.26 6.38
N GLN A 170 -11.78 7.61 7.10
CA GLN A 170 -12.37 8.16 8.32
C GLN A 170 -11.33 8.31 9.42
N TRP A 171 -10.46 7.31 9.60
CA TRP A 171 -9.38 7.36 10.57
C TRP A 171 -8.43 8.53 10.27
N GLU A 172 -7.99 8.72 9.02
CA GLU A 172 -7.16 9.86 8.64
C GLU A 172 -7.81 11.19 8.98
N ARG A 173 -9.11 11.36 8.68
CA ARG A 173 -9.86 12.58 8.98
C ARG A 173 -9.97 12.86 10.47
N GLN A 174 -10.04 11.82 11.30
CA GLN A 174 -10.05 11.98 12.76
C GLN A 174 -8.70 12.47 13.29
N GLN A 175 -7.60 11.98 12.72
CA GLN A 175 -6.24 12.41 13.11
C GLN A 175 -5.94 13.86 12.72
N THR A 176 -6.54 14.39 11.65
CA THR A 176 -6.34 15.79 11.20
C THR A 176 -7.15 16.80 12.04
N ASN A 177 -8.13 16.36 12.81
CA ASN A 177 -8.99 17.22 13.62
C ASN A 177 -8.54 17.28 15.10
N THR A 178 -7.42 16.64 15.44
CA THR A 178 -6.83 16.63 16.78
C THR A 178 -5.61 17.50 16.82
#